data_1eee8dafbbb568cfadbef41208802533
#
_entry.id   1eee8dafbbb568cfadbef41208802533
#
_cell.length_a   1.000
_cell.length_b   1.000
_cell.length_c   1.000
_cell.angle_alpha   90.00
_cell.angle_beta   90.00
_cell.angle_gamma   90.00
#
_symmetry.space_group_name_H-M   'P 1'
#
loop_
_entity.id
_entity.type
_entity.pdbx_description
1 polymer ?
#
loop_
_entity_poly.entity_id
_entity_poly.type
_entity_poly.pdbx_seq_one_letter_code
_entity_poly.pdbx_strand_id
1 'polypeptide(L)'
;MKLKQYYPFIIPTISLLLVLFLAFRWYNTRTQRDMNADITQVEIEDLTQEELQIVQGTQDVSTVDLEPETQELAVGQVRYKSEGDKILLTVSADLPELEGSYYQVWLSADGLQPQPAFRLERSKAGYLGSASISKDQLPLEVIVTDQTGVTELVMGKQLLRGMMEPEEIETENN
;
A
#
# COMPACT_ATOMS: atom_id res chain seq x y z
N MET A 1 -16.02 -24.48 -57.01
CA MET A 1 -15.53 -23.35 -56.21
C MET A 1 -14.11 -23.61 -55.75
N LYS A 2 -13.13 -22.76 -56.15
CA LYS A 2 -11.68 -23.04 -56.00
C LYS A 2 -11.13 -22.55 -54.67
N LEU A 3 -11.49 -23.20 -53.56
CA LEU A 3 -10.96 -22.85 -52.20
C LEU A 3 -9.51 -23.32 -51.97
N LYS A 4 -8.98 -24.25 -52.77
CA LYS A 4 -7.64 -24.80 -52.59
C LYS A 4 -6.47 -23.85 -52.87
N GLN A 5 -6.71 -22.73 -53.52
CA GLN A 5 -5.65 -21.81 -53.96
C GLN A 5 -5.27 -20.78 -52.87
N TYR A 6 -6.09 -20.59 -51.84
CA TYR A 6 -5.86 -19.63 -50.77
C TYR A 6 -5.23 -20.21 -49.49
N TYR A 7 -5.12 -21.56 -49.42
CA TYR A 7 -4.60 -22.23 -48.23
C TYR A 7 -3.18 -21.79 -47.79
N PRO A 8 -2.22 -21.55 -48.71
CA PRO A 8 -0.87 -21.16 -48.31
C PRO A 8 -0.81 -19.74 -47.72
N PHE A 9 -1.81 -18.88 -47.94
CA PHE A 9 -1.86 -17.51 -47.39
C PHE A 9 -2.68 -17.41 -46.13
N ILE A 10 -3.60 -18.32 -45.87
CA ILE A 10 -4.49 -18.28 -44.72
C ILE A 10 -3.71 -18.47 -43.40
N ILE A 11 -2.81 -19.44 -43.37
CA ILE A 11 -2.00 -19.75 -42.17
C ILE A 11 -1.10 -18.58 -41.77
N PRO A 12 -0.28 -18.00 -42.67
CA PRO A 12 0.54 -16.85 -42.29
C PRO A 12 -0.28 -15.61 -41.91
N THR A 13 -1.45 -15.40 -42.55
CA THR A 13 -2.33 -14.26 -42.17
C THR A 13 -2.95 -14.42 -40.79
N ILE A 14 -3.40 -15.64 -40.44
CA ILE A 14 -3.92 -15.92 -39.09
C ILE A 14 -2.82 -15.77 -38.04
N SER A 15 -1.61 -16.28 -38.35
CA SER A 15 -0.47 -16.15 -37.47
C SER A 15 -0.10 -14.66 -37.22
N LEU A 16 -0.09 -13.84 -38.27
CA LEU A 16 0.19 -12.43 -38.19
C LEU A 16 -0.89 -11.70 -37.35
N LEU A 17 -2.17 -12.00 -37.54
CA LEU A 17 -3.26 -11.42 -36.75
C LEU A 17 -3.17 -11.81 -35.28
N LEU A 18 -2.78 -13.05 -34.97
CA LEU A 18 -2.60 -13.52 -33.60
C LEU A 18 -1.44 -12.82 -32.92
N VAL A 19 -0.32 -12.61 -33.59
CA VAL A 19 0.83 -11.85 -33.07
C VAL A 19 0.45 -10.39 -32.82
N LEU A 20 -0.25 -9.76 -33.79
CA LEU A 20 -0.74 -8.39 -33.62
C LEU A 20 -1.73 -8.26 -32.46
N PHE A 21 -2.63 -9.22 -32.29
CA PHE A 21 -3.57 -9.26 -31.18
C PHE A 21 -2.85 -9.40 -29.82
N LEU A 22 -1.85 -10.29 -29.73
CA LEU A 22 -1.04 -10.46 -28.52
C LEU A 22 -0.21 -9.22 -28.22
N ALA A 23 0.39 -8.60 -29.23
CA ALA A 23 1.15 -7.35 -29.08
C ALA A 23 0.24 -6.20 -28.63
N PHE A 24 -0.96 -6.08 -29.21
CA PHE A 24 -1.95 -5.08 -28.83
C PHE A 24 -2.45 -5.32 -27.38
N ARG A 25 -2.74 -6.56 -27.02
CA ARG A 25 -3.13 -6.93 -25.65
C ARG A 25 -2.02 -6.62 -24.65
N TRP A 26 -0.76 -6.95 -24.98
CA TRP A 26 0.40 -6.66 -24.14
C TRP A 26 0.60 -5.15 -23.98
N TYR A 27 0.52 -4.40 -25.07
CA TYR A 27 0.62 -2.94 -25.07
C TYR A 27 -0.49 -2.31 -24.24
N ASN A 28 -1.73 -2.72 -24.44
CA ASN A 28 -2.88 -2.18 -23.71
C ASN A 28 -2.82 -2.49 -22.20
N THR A 29 -2.38 -3.71 -21.86
CA THR A 29 -2.20 -4.11 -20.45
C THR A 29 -1.08 -3.29 -19.78
N ARG A 30 -0.03 -2.96 -20.51
CA ARG A 30 1.07 -2.14 -20.00
C ARG A 30 0.65 -0.69 -19.85
N THR A 31 -0.01 -0.12 -20.85
CA THR A 31 -0.50 1.27 -20.82
C THR A 31 -1.58 1.48 -19.74
N GLN A 32 -2.43 0.48 -19.48
CA GLN A 32 -3.40 0.57 -18.38
C GLN A 32 -2.73 0.50 -17.00
N ARG A 33 -1.63 -0.23 -16.85
CA ARG A 33 -0.84 -0.19 -15.62
C ARG A 33 -0.19 1.17 -15.40
N ASP A 34 0.41 1.72 -16.45
CA ASP A 34 1.09 3.02 -16.35
C ASP A 34 0.09 4.19 -16.18
N MET A 35 -1.11 4.13 -16.78
CA MET A 35 -2.15 5.15 -16.60
C MET A 35 -2.88 5.05 -15.25
N ASN A 36 -2.99 3.87 -14.65
CA ASN A 36 -3.51 3.73 -13.28
C ASN A 36 -2.46 4.01 -12.21
N ALA A 37 -1.16 3.99 -12.57
CA ALA A 37 -0.08 4.36 -11.66
C ALA A 37 0.06 5.88 -11.49
N ASP A 38 -0.46 6.68 -12.44
CA ASP A 38 -0.19 8.12 -12.49
C ASP A 38 -1.25 9.00 -11.79
N ILE A 39 -2.28 8.42 -11.18
CA ILE A 39 -3.36 9.24 -10.59
C ILE A 39 -3.67 8.86 -9.15
N THR A 40 -2.88 8.27 -8.32
CA THR A 40 -3.30 8.10 -6.92
C THR A 40 -2.69 6.91 -6.18
N GLN A 41 -1.48 6.55 -6.49
CA GLN A 41 -0.80 5.58 -5.64
C GLN A 41 0.05 6.33 -4.61
N VAL A 42 -0.18 6.01 -3.35
CA VAL A 42 0.75 6.35 -2.28
C VAL A 42 2.07 5.66 -2.62
N GLU A 43 3.12 6.43 -2.89
CA GLU A 43 4.45 5.89 -3.13
C GLU A 43 4.99 5.40 -1.79
N ILE A 44 5.11 4.09 -1.65
CA ILE A 44 5.50 3.42 -0.41
C ILE A 44 6.85 2.77 -0.64
N GLU A 45 7.83 3.15 0.17
CA GLU A 45 9.17 2.58 0.15
C GLU A 45 9.49 1.89 1.47
N ASP A 46 10.30 0.84 1.41
CA ASP A 46 10.82 0.20 2.61
C ASP A 46 11.84 1.10 3.30
N LEU A 47 11.80 1.17 4.63
CA LEU A 47 12.77 1.92 5.41
C LEU A 47 14.15 1.25 5.41
N THR A 48 15.18 2.06 5.27
CA THR A 48 16.55 1.65 5.54
C THR A 48 16.77 1.42 7.04
N GLN A 49 17.84 0.72 7.42
CA GLN A 49 18.19 0.48 8.83
C GLN A 49 18.42 1.79 9.61
N GLU A 50 18.92 2.83 8.96
CA GLU A 50 19.17 4.14 9.56
C GLU A 50 17.84 4.86 9.82
N GLU A 51 16.93 4.87 8.85
CA GLU A 51 15.58 5.45 8.97
C GLU A 51 14.74 4.75 10.04
N LEU A 52 14.85 3.43 10.15
CA LEU A 52 14.21 2.66 11.22
C LEU A 52 14.68 3.13 12.61
N GLN A 53 15.96 3.40 12.79
CA GLN A 53 16.49 3.90 14.07
C GLN A 53 15.97 5.30 14.39
N ILE A 54 15.77 6.15 13.38
CA ILE A 54 15.22 7.49 13.55
C ILE A 54 13.79 7.41 14.10
N VAL A 55 12.92 6.60 13.52
CA VAL A 55 11.50 6.51 13.94
C VAL A 55 11.35 5.77 15.28
N GLN A 56 12.20 4.79 15.56
CA GLN A 56 12.12 4.01 16.79
C GLN A 56 12.78 4.67 18.00
N GLY A 57 13.79 5.52 17.77
CA GLY A 57 14.67 6.05 18.81
C GLY A 57 14.50 7.53 19.20
N THR A 58 13.81 8.34 18.40
CA THR A 58 13.75 9.80 18.62
C THR A 58 12.59 10.23 19.51
N GLN A 59 12.82 11.28 20.32
CA GLN A 59 11.79 11.92 21.14
C GLN A 59 10.86 12.84 20.31
N ASP A 60 11.31 13.30 19.13
CA ASP A 60 10.55 14.19 18.24
C ASP A 60 9.81 13.36 17.16
N VAL A 61 8.88 12.54 17.59
CA VAL A 61 8.07 11.69 16.72
C VAL A 61 6.61 11.94 17.04
N SER A 62 5.83 12.27 16.03
CA SER A 62 4.38 12.36 16.14
C SER A 62 3.77 10.97 16.33
N THR A 63 2.76 10.88 17.16
CA THR A 63 2.09 9.61 17.47
C THR A 63 0.59 9.77 17.31
N VAL A 64 -0.03 8.81 16.63
CA VAL A 64 -1.48 8.69 16.47
C VAL A 64 -1.92 7.33 17.01
N ASP A 65 -2.85 7.34 17.92
CA ASP A 65 -3.50 6.12 18.39
C ASP A 65 -4.48 5.62 17.33
N LEU A 66 -4.45 4.31 17.06
CA LEU A 66 -5.38 3.68 16.16
C LEU A 66 -6.63 3.23 16.93
N GLU A 67 -7.79 3.69 16.50
CA GLU A 67 -9.07 3.35 17.08
C GLU A 67 -9.55 1.97 16.59
N PRO A 68 -10.07 1.11 17.48
CA PRO A 68 -10.64 -0.17 17.08
C PRO A 68 -11.98 0.01 16.36
N GLU A 69 -12.12 -0.58 15.19
CA GLU A 69 -13.39 -0.60 14.42
C GLU A 69 -14.43 -1.55 15.01
N THR A 70 -14.01 -2.53 15.79
CA THR A 70 -14.86 -3.51 16.45
C THR A 70 -14.59 -3.52 17.94
N GLN A 71 -15.50 -4.11 18.73
CA GLN A 71 -15.32 -4.27 20.19
C GLN A 71 -14.20 -5.28 20.57
N GLU A 72 -13.36 -5.64 19.63
CA GLU A 72 -12.20 -6.49 19.89
C GLU A 72 -11.12 -5.68 20.65
N LEU A 73 -10.39 -6.37 21.52
CA LEU A 73 -9.28 -5.81 22.29
C LEU A 73 -8.04 -5.62 21.38
N ALA A 74 -8.19 -4.82 20.35
CA ALA A 74 -7.11 -4.43 19.46
C ALA A 74 -6.62 -3.04 19.84
N VAL A 75 -5.34 -2.88 20.07
CA VAL A 75 -4.70 -1.59 20.37
C VAL A 75 -3.55 -1.40 19.40
N GLY A 76 -3.44 -0.22 18.83
CA GLY A 76 -2.35 0.11 17.91
C GLY A 76 -2.04 1.58 17.90
N GLN A 77 -0.85 1.90 17.43
CA GLN A 77 -0.40 3.28 17.25
C GLN A 77 0.45 3.40 15.99
N VAL A 78 0.39 4.55 15.38
CA VAL A 78 1.30 4.98 14.32
C VAL A 78 2.25 6.00 14.90
N ARG A 79 3.55 5.77 14.72
CA ARG A 79 4.58 6.78 14.98
C ARG A 79 5.14 7.23 13.65
N TYR A 80 5.27 8.53 13.44
CA TYR A 80 5.80 9.07 12.20
C TYR A 80 6.64 10.32 12.44
N LYS A 81 7.54 10.56 11.51
CA LYS A 81 8.42 11.72 11.51
C LYS A 81 8.63 12.23 10.10
N SER A 82 8.54 13.55 9.91
CA SER A 82 8.93 14.19 8.65
C SER A 82 10.45 14.27 8.54
N GLU A 83 11.01 13.77 7.45
CA GLU A 83 12.44 13.89 7.12
C GLU A 83 12.60 14.31 5.66
N GLY A 84 12.91 15.59 5.45
CA GLY A 84 12.96 16.19 4.12
C GLY A 84 11.59 16.23 3.46
N ASP A 85 11.47 15.56 2.33
CA ASP A 85 10.25 15.37 1.53
C ASP A 85 9.52 14.05 1.81
N LYS A 86 10.03 13.26 2.76
CA LYS A 86 9.47 11.96 3.16
C LYS A 86 8.90 12.00 4.57
N ILE A 87 7.99 11.09 4.83
CA ILE A 87 7.50 10.73 6.14
C ILE A 87 7.90 9.29 6.42
N LEU A 88 8.66 9.10 7.46
CA LEU A 88 8.99 7.80 8.00
C LEU A 88 7.90 7.40 8.97
N LEU A 89 7.29 6.25 8.79
CA LEU A 89 6.21 5.77 9.65
C LEU A 89 6.46 4.35 10.15
N THR A 90 6.01 4.08 11.36
CA THR A 90 6.00 2.77 11.98
C THR A 90 4.64 2.53 12.61
N VAL A 91 4.02 1.42 12.25
CA VAL A 91 2.78 0.95 12.86
C VAL A 91 3.12 -0.16 13.85
N SER A 92 2.67 -0.01 15.08
CA SER A 92 2.75 -1.05 16.11
C SER A 92 1.34 -1.40 16.60
N ALA A 93 1.05 -2.70 16.76
CA ALA A 93 -0.25 -3.15 17.19
C ALA A 93 -0.16 -4.39 18.07
N ASP A 94 -0.97 -4.41 19.13
CA ASP A 94 -1.19 -5.59 19.96
C ASP A 94 -2.46 -6.28 19.46
N LEU A 95 -2.25 -7.38 18.76
CA LEU A 95 -3.29 -8.13 18.03
C LEU A 95 -3.15 -9.61 18.35
N PRO A 96 -4.25 -10.40 18.30
CA PRO A 96 -4.21 -11.84 18.43
C PRO A 96 -3.28 -12.51 17.43
N GLU A 97 -2.77 -13.68 17.75
CA GLU A 97 -2.00 -14.46 16.78
C GLU A 97 -2.91 -15.08 15.71
N LEU A 98 -2.52 -14.91 14.43
CA LEU A 98 -3.21 -15.51 13.30
C LEU A 98 -2.51 -16.79 12.86
N GLU A 99 -3.29 -17.86 12.65
CA GLU A 99 -2.79 -19.11 12.07
C GLU A 99 -3.03 -19.08 10.54
N GLY A 100 -1.94 -19.10 9.77
CA GLY A 100 -2.01 -19.18 8.30
C GLY A 100 -2.48 -17.91 7.58
N SER A 101 -2.47 -16.77 8.28
CA SER A 101 -2.81 -15.46 7.74
C SER A 101 -1.85 -14.39 8.25
N TYR A 102 -2.09 -13.12 7.88
CA TYR A 102 -1.25 -11.99 8.27
C TYR A 102 -2.08 -10.71 8.43
N TYR A 103 -1.51 -9.75 9.12
CA TYR A 103 -2.05 -8.40 9.23
C TYR A 103 -1.44 -7.50 8.15
N GLN A 104 -2.29 -6.73 7.48
CA GLN A 104 -1.91 -5.80 6.42
C GLN A 104 -2.25 -4.37 6.83
N VAL A 105 -1.30 -3.47 6.64
CA VAL A 105 -1.54 -2.02 6.72
C VAL A 105 -1.96 -1.52 5.35
N TRP A 106 -2.98 -0.68 5.34
CA TRP A 106 -3.49 0.04 4.19
C TRP A 106 -3.39 1.52 4.44
N LEU A 107 -3.09 2.27 3.40
CA LEU A 107 -3.05 3.72 3.42
C LEU A 107 -4.09 4.27 2.45
N SER A 108 -4.82 5.30 2.90
CA SER A 108 -5.84 5.96 2.10
C SER A 108 -5.67 7.47 2.22
N ALA A 109 -5.40 8.14 1.10
CA ALA A 109 -5.50 9.59 1.04
C ALA A 109 -6.98 10.01 0.92
N ASP A 110 -7.28 11.25 1.28
CA ASP A 110 -8.66 11.77 1.32
C ASP A 110 -9.40 11.55 -0.02
N GLY A 111 -10.52 10.85 0.04
CA GLY A 111 -11.37 10.53 -1.11
C GLY A 111 -10.84 9.45 -2.05
N LEU A 112 -9.73 8.80 -1.72
CA LEU A 112 -9.13 7.76 -2.55
C LEU A 112 -9.41 6.35 -2.01
N GLN A 113 -9.24 5.36 -2.89
CA GLN A 113 -9.35 3.96 -2.50
C GLN A 113 -8.14 3.57 -1.65
N PRO A 114 -8.34 2.89 -0.49
CA PRO A 114 -7.24 2.38 0.31
C PRO A 114 -6.33 1.45 -0.50
N GLN A 115 -5.03 1.60 -0.30
CA GLN A 115 -4.00 0.81 -0.98
C GLN A 115 -3.22 -0.03 0.02
N PRO A 116 -2.86 -1.29 -0.32
CA PRO A 116 -2.03 -2.11 0.55
C PRO A 116 -0.63 -1.47 0.66
N ALA A 117 -0.18 -1.22 1.88
CA ALA A 117 1.11 -0.63 2.17
C ALA A 117 2.17 -1.71 2.50
N PHE A 118 2.07 -2.29 3.67
CA PHE A 118 3.02 -3.29 4.15
C PHE A 118 2.35 -4.26 5.12
N ARG A 119 2.99 -5.41 5.33
CA ARG A 119 2.55 -6.40 6.31
C ARG A 119 3.13 -6.08 7.67
N LEU A 120 2.37 -6.41 8.72
CA LEU A 120 2.88 -6.37 10.07
C LEU A 120 3.56 -7.70 10.39
N GLU A 121 4.80 -7.61 10.86
CA GLU A 121 5.59 -8.74 11.31
C GLU A 121 5.48 -8.91 12.83
N ARG A 122 5.50 -10.15 13.28
CA ARG A 122 5.47 -10.43 14.70
C ARG A 122 6.80 -10.05 15.35
N SER A 123 6.73 -9.26 16.40
CA SER A 123 7.85 -8.86 17.24
C SER A 123 7.63 -9.28 18.69
N LYS A 124 8.59 -8.99 19.59
CA LYS A 124 8.46 -9.28 21.02
C LYS A 124 7.35 -8.45 21.71
N ALA A 125 7.02 -7.31 21.14
CA ALA A 125 6.06 -6.35 21.70
C ALA A 125 4.73 -6.31 20.92
N GLY A 126 4.39 -7.35 20.16
CA GLY A 126 3.21 -7.40 19.30
C GLY A 126 3.59 -7.43 17.82
N TYR A 127 2.80 -6.80 17.00
CA TYR A 127 3.01 -6.72 15.55
C TYR A 127 3.59 -5.35 15.17
N LEU A 128 4.56 -5.34 14.25
CA LEU A 128 5.29 -4.14 13.84
C LEU A 128 5.49 -4.14 12.33
N GLY A 129 5.36 -2.96 11.72
CA GLY A 129 5.71 -2.74 10.32
C GLY A 129 6.08 -1.28 10.10
N SER A 130 6.86 -0.99 9.07
CA SER A 130 7.38 0.35 8.80
C SER A 130 7.47 0.59 7.30
N ALA A 131 7.31 1.86 6.90
CA ALA A 131 7.50 2.32 5.54
C ALA A 131 7.85 3.80 5.50
N SER A 132 8.28 4.29 4.34
CA SER A 132 8.32 5.71 4.04
C SER A 132 7.32 6.05 2.93
N ILE A 133 6.76 7.26 3.03
CA ILE A 133 5.81 7.82 2.06
C ILE A 133 6.23 9.26 1.74
N SER A 134 5.73 9.81 0.65
CA SER A 134 5.95 11.21 0.33
C SER A 134 5.14 12.14 1.26
N LYS A 135 5.72 13.27 1.66
CA LYS A 135 5.11 14.21 2.62
C LYS A 135 3.87 14.91 2.07
N ASP A 136 3.79 15.10 0.76
CA ASP A 136 2.66 15.72 0.06
C ASP A 136 1.39 14.85 0.05
N GLN A 137 1.48 13.62 0.52
CA GLN A 137 0.35 12.70 0.60
C GLN A 137 -0.48 12.84 1.89
N LEU A 138 -0.02 13.61 2.87
CA LEU A 138 -0.81 13.89 4.06
C LEU A 138 -1.97 14.88 3.76
N PRO A 139 -3.13 14.73 4.42
CA PRO A 139 -3.47 13.75 5.45
C PRO A 139 -3.70 12.35 4.90
N LEU A 140 -3.36 11.31 5.70
CA LEU A 140 -3.50 9.91 5.34
C LEU A 140 -4.20 9.11 6.43
N GLU A 141 -5.18 8.32 6.03
CA GLU A 141 -5.79 7.33 6.89
C GLU A 141 -4.97 6.04 6.88
N VAL A 142 -4.67 5.52 8.07
CA VAL A 142 -3.98 4.25 8.29
C VAL A 142 -5.00 3.23 8.77
N ILE A 143 -5.10 2.10 8.07
CA ILE A 143 -6.05 1.03 8.38
C ILE A 143 -5.28 -0.27 8.56
N VAL A 144 -5.53 -0.99 9.65
CA VAL A 144 -4.97 -2.33 9.88
C VAL A 144 -6.07 -3.36 9.68
N THR A 145 -5.78 -4.38 8.88
CA THR A 145 -6.74 -5.43 8.53
C THR A 145 -6.22 -6.82 8.81
N ASP A 146 -7.13 -7.73 9.14
CA ASP A 146 -6.90 -9.18 9.12
C ASP A 146 -7.19 -9.71 7.71
N GLN A 147 -6.19 -10.35 7.10
CA GLN A 147 -6.24 -10.89 5.74
C GLN A 147 -6.68 -12.36 5.69
N THR A 148 -7.32 -12.87 6.73
CA THR A 148 -7.81 -14.24 6.75
C THR A 148 -8.86 -14.48 5.65
N GLY A 149 -8.54 -15.39 4.73
CA GLY A 149 -9.46 -15.81 3.65
C GLY A 149 -9.61 -14.83 2.48
N VAL A 150 -8.79 -13.76 2.41
CA VAL A 150 -8.79 -12.81 1.30
C VAL A 150 -7.44 -12.76 0.60
N THR A 151 -7.43 -12.23 -0.61
CA THR A 151 -6.20 -12.05 -1.41
C THR A 151 -5.52 -10.71 -1.08
N GLU A 152 -4.24 -10.57 -1.39
CA GLU A 152 -3.41 -9.37 -1.09
C GLU A 152 -3.97 -8.04 -1.60
N LEU A 153 -4.74 -8.06 -2.67
CA LEU A 153 -5.30 -6.86 -3.29
C LEU A 153 -6.72 -6.52 -2.81
N VAL A 154 -7.27 -7.32 -1.90
CA VAL A 154 -8.60 -7.11 -1.34
C VAL A 154 -8.46 -6.82 0.14
N MET A 155 -9.03 -5.71 0.57
CA MET A 155 -9.04 -5.35 1.98
C MET A 155 -9.84 -6.38 2.79
N GLY A 156 -9.19 -6.96 3.79
CA GLY A 156 -9.81 -7.90 4.72
C GLY A 156 -10.65 -7.20 5.79
N LYS A 157 -10.88 -7.90 6.90
CA LYS A 157 -11.60 -7.35 8.05
C LYS A 157 -10.80 -6.22 8.68
N GLN A 158 -11.37 -5.02 8.73
CA GLN A 158 -10.76 -3.88 9.41
C GLN A 158 -10.77 -4.08 10.92
N LEU A 159 -9.64 -3.83 11.55
CA LEU A 159 -9.47 -3.97 13.00
C LEU A 159 -9.18 -2.62 13.67
N LEU A 160 -8.28 -1.84 13.09
CA LEU A 160 -7.82 -0.56 13.61
C LEU A 160 -7.81 0.48 12.49
N ARG A 161 -8.06 1.74 12.84
CA ARG A 161 -7.92 2.88 11.94
C ARG A 161 -7.47 4.13 12.67
N GLY A 162 -6.80 5.05 11.96
CA GLY A 162 -6.40 6.35 12.49
C GLY A 162 -5.99 7.28 11.36
N MET A 163 -5.98 8.59 11.66
CA MET A 163 -5.65 9.62 10.69
C MET A 163 -4.30 10.25 11.03
N MET A 164 -3.36 10.22 10.09
CA MET A 164 -2.10 10.97 10.17
C MET A 164 -2.31 12.35 9.54
N GLU A 165 -2.03 13.39 10.31
CA GLU A 165 -2.14 14.79 9.86
C GLU A 165 -0.75 15.40 9.61
N PRO A 166 -0.65 16.43 8.75
CA PRO A 166 0.58 17.18 8.63
C PRO A 166 0.99 17.78 9.99
N GLU A 167 2.28 17.72 10.31
CA GLU A 167 2.79 18.43 11.49
C GLU A 167 2.49 19.93 11.34
N GLU A 168 1.74 20.51 12.28
CA GLU A 168 1.56 21.95 12.33
C GLU A 168 2.93 22.58 12.65
N ILE A 169 3.46 23.34 11.69
CA ILE A 169 4.63 24.18 11.96
C ILE A 169 4.13 25.29 12.89
N GLU A 170 4.35 25.16 14.19
CA GLU A 170 4.20 26.30 15.11
C GLU A 170 5.14 27.40 14.60
N THR A 171 4.58 28.35 13.86
CA THR A 171 5.26 29.60 13.57
C THR A 171 5.40 30.34 14.89
N GLU A 172 6.54 30.15 15.55
CA GLU A 172 6.97 30.94 16.70
C GLU A 172 6.98 32.40 16.26
N ASN A 173 5.88 33.11 16.54
CA ASN A 173 5.78 34.56 16.39
C ASN A 173 6.69 35.19 17.45
N ASN A 174 7.89 35.52 16.99
CA ASN A 174 8.86 36.33 17.74
C ASN A 174 8.65 37.83 17.49
#